data_05a4c9441292182d56196b0daf1d6191
#
_entry.id   05a4c9441292182d56196b0daf1d6191
#
_cell.length_a   1.000
_cell.length_b   1.000
_cell.length_c   1.000
_cell.angle_alpha   90.00
_cell.angle_beta   90.00
_cell.angle_gamma   90.00
#
_symmetry.space_group_name_H-M   'P 1'
#
loop_
_entity.id
_entity.type
_entity.pdbx_description
1 polymer ?
#
loop_
_entity_poly.entity_id
_entity_poly.type
_entity_poly.pdbx_seq_one_letter_code
_entity_poly.pdbx_strand_id
1 'polypeptide(L)'
;MTLSMTRRDVFKTAGFGTMALALGGCAELVAQTEKPRKAGTSGYALPPLPYDYSALEPVLSEDILRVHHDKHHAGYVKGLNSTLEKLEEARAAGDYAWIKALSRDLAFFGSGDVLHSLYWVSMTPKKTQPKGKLLSALSRD
;
A
#
# COMPACT_ATOMS: atom_id res chain seq x y z
N MET A 1 16.04 48.01 1.20
CA MET A 1 14.65 47.55 1.34
C MET A 1 14.64 46.05 1.02
N THR A 2 14.86 45.21 2.03
CA THR A 2 15.02 43.76 1.89
C THR A 2 13.67 43.11 2.10
N LEU A 3 13.11 42.52 1.04
CA LEU A 3 11.87 41.76 1.09
C LEU A 3 12.17 40.36 1.70
N SER A 4 11.70 40.15 2.92
CA SER A 4 11.74 38.86 3.61
C SER A 4 10.60 37.97 3.05
N MET A 5 10.95 37.00 2.20
CA MET A 5 10.01 35.97 1.74
C MET A 5 9.78 34.96 2.84
N THR A 6 8.54 34.71 3.20
CA THR A 6 8.15 33.67 4.15
C THR A 6 8.02 32.31 3.48
N ARG A 7 8.14 31.22 4.28
CA ARG A 7 7.99 29.85 3.78
C ARG A 7 6.64 29.59 3.05
N ARG A 8 5.62 30.39 3.34
CA ARG A 8 4.32 30.34 2.65
C ARG A 8 4.33 30.93 1.24
N ASP A 9 5.25 31.85 0.96
CA ASP A 9 5.29 32.54 -0.35
C ASP A 9 5.99 31.68 -1.41
N VAL A 10 6.85 30.74 -1.01
CA VAL A 10 7.54 29.79 -1.90
C VAL A 10 6.55 28.82 -2.57
N PHE A 11 5.46 28.46 -1.90
CA PHE A 11 4.46 27.52 -2.46
C PHE A 11 3.46 28.17 -3.44
N LYS A 12 3.40 29.49 -3.51
CA LYS A 12 2.47 30.22 -4.40
C LYS A 12 3.05 30.51 -5.78
N THR A 13 4.35 30.42 -5.96
CA THR A 13 5.04 30.77 -7.22
C THR A 13 5.51 29.57 -8.05
N ALA A 14 5.30 28.34 -7.60
CA ALA A 14 5.50 27.15 -8.42
C ALA A 14 4.30 26.95 -9.35
N GLY A 15 4.25 27.70 -10.44
CA GLY A 15 3.31 27.46 -11.53
C GLY A 15 3.55 26.08 -12.13
N PHE A 16 2.54 25.21 -12.05
CA PHE A 16 2.52 23.93 -12.72
C PHE A 16 2.47 24.16 -14.24
N GLY A 17 3.64 24.20 -14.87
CA GLY A 17 3.76 24.01 -16.30
C GLY A 17 3.51 22.53 -16.62
N THR A 18 2.41 22.24 -17.29
CA THR A 18 2.10 20.93 -17.85
C THR A 18 3.12 20.57 -18.91
N MET A 19 4.11 19.75 -18.56
CA MET A 19 4.99 19.09 -19.53
C MET A 19 4.47 17.66 -19.73
N ALA A 20 3.66 17.49 -20.77
CA ALA A 20 3.21 16.18 -21.22
C ALA A 20 4.40 15.45 -21.86
N LEU A 21 5.07 14.58 -21.11
CA LEU A 21 5.93 13.54 -21.69
C LEU A 21 5.11 12.26 -21.83
N ALA A 22 4.88 11.89 -23.08
CA ALA A 22 4.31 10.60 -23.46
C ALA A 22 5.26 9.46 -23.07
N LEU A 23 5.02 8.82 -21.94
CA LEU A 23 5.53 7.50 -21.59
C LEU A 23 4.35 6.54 -21.60
N GLY A 24 4.01 6.08 -22.80
CA GLY A 24 3.04 5.00 -22.97
C GLY A 24 3.56 3.71 -22.35
N GLY A 25 2.73 3.07 -21.54
CA GLY A 25 2.87 1.66 -21.22
C GLY A 25 2.83 1.22 -19.76
N CYS A 26 2.98 2.10 -18.78
CA CYS A 26 2.91 1.70 -17.37
C CYS A 26 1.75 2.35 -16.57
N ALA A 27 0.97 3.23 -17.18
CA ALA A 27 -0.09 3.98 -16.51
C ALA A 27 -1.40 3.18 -16.33
N GLU A 28 -1.63 2.14 -17.13
CA GLU A 28 -2.90 1.39 -17.04
C GLU A 28 -2.95 0.35 -15.92
N LEU A 29 -1.80 -0.08 -15.38
CA LEU A 29 -1.79 -1.05 -14.28
C LEU A 29 -1.98 -0.42 -12.90
N VAL A 30 -1.86 0.90 -12.78
CA VAL A 30 -2.04 1.64 -11.52
C VAL A 30 -3.42 2.28 -11.41
N ALA A 31 -4.20 2.32 -12.50
CA ALA A 31 -5.51 2.98 -12.53
C ALA A 31 -6.66 2.17 -11.88
N GLN A 32 -6.39 1.00 -11.31
CA GLN A 32 -7.32 0.32 -10.41
C GLN A 32 -7.02 0.60 -8.94
N THR A 33 -6.22 1.64 -8.65
CA THR A 33 -6.12 2.15 -7.30
C THR A 33 -7.44 2.79 -6.92
N GLU A 34 -8.10 2.13 -5.99
CA GLU A 34 -9.33 2.49 -5.32
C GLU A 34 -9.49 4.00 -5.16
N LYS A 35 -10.73 4.48 -5.45
CA LYS A 35 -11.21 5.81 -5.04
C LYS A 35 -10.69 6.14 -3.65
N PRO A 36 -10.19 7.38 -3.40
CA PRO A 36 -9.81 7.79 -2.06
C PRO A 36 -11.00 7.53 -1.13
N ARG A 37 -10.81 6.60 -0.19
CA ARG A 37 -11.83 6.30 0.82
C ARG A 37 -12.09 7.58 1.61
N LYS A 38 -13.33 8.05 1.61
CA LYS A 38 -13.75 9.11 2.50
C LYS A 38 -13.39 8.69 3.92
N ALA A 39 -12.72 9.56 4.66
CA ALA A 39 -12.56 9.43 6.11
C ALA A 39 -13.98 9.41 6.73
N GLY A 40 -14.45 8.22 7.07
CA GLY A 40 -15.80 7.99 7.61
C GLY A 40 -16.11 6.49 7.66
N THR A 41 -15.91 5.89 8.82
CA THR A 41 -16.61 4.73 9.41
C THR A 41 -16.55 3.34 8.76
N SER A 42 -15.97 3.09 7.60
CA SER A 42 -15.71 1.72 7.17
C SER A 42 -14.20 1.44 7.23
N GLY A 43 -13.79 0.60 8.17
CA GLY A 43 -12.42 0.17 8.33
C GLY A 43 -11.86 -0.51 7.08
N TYR A 44 -10.57 -0.78 7.09
CA TYR A 44 -9.91 -1.59 6.07
C TYR A 44 -10.49 -3.00 6.09
N ALA A 45 -10.65 -3.60 4.93
CA ALA A 45 -11.10 -4.99 4.79
C ALA A 45 -9.98 -5.84 4.21
N LEU A 46 -9.89 -7.10 4.63
CA LEU A 46 -8.98 -8.06 4.03
C LEU A 46 -9.36 -8.23 2.55
N PRO A 47 -8.47 -7.89 1.59
CA PRO A 47 -8.78 -8.09 0.17
C PRO A 47 -8.81 -9.58 -0.17
N PRO A 48 -9.70 -10.04 -1.06
CA PRO A 48 -9.69 -11.43 -1.50
C PRO A 48 -8.43 -11.74 -2.30
N LEU A 49 -8.01 -13.01 -2.29
CA LEU A 49 -6.94 -13.46 -3.19
C LEU A 49 -7.40 -13.37 -4.65
N PRO A 50 -6.51 -13.03 -5.61
CA PRO A 50 -6.83 -13.01 -7.04
C PRO A 50 -6.86 -14.41 -7.69
N TYR A 51 -6.70 -15.47 -6.91
CA TYR A 51 -6.69 -16.89 -7.31
C TYR A 51 -7.13 -17.77 -6.15
N ASP A 52 -7.47 -19.02 -6.44
CA ASP A 52 -7.84 -20.03 -5.43
C ASP A 52 -6.65 -20.41 -4.54
N TYR A 53 -6.91 -20.81 -3.31
CA TYR A 53 -5.85 -21.16 -2.35
C TYR A 53 -4.92 -22.27 -2.84
N SER A 54 -5.43 -23.24 -3.60
CA SER A 54 -4.64 -24.34 -4.18
C SER A 54 -3.95 -23.99 -5.51
N ALA A 55 -4.18 -22.80 -6.06
CA ALA A 55 -3.74 -22.45 -7.42
C ALA A 55 -2.21 -22.33 -7.60
N LEU A 56 -1.46 -22.19 -6.51
CA LEU A 56 0.00 -22.07 -6.53
C LEU A 56 0.73 -23.37 -6.19
N GLU A 57 0.01 -24.47 -6.02
CA GLU A 57 0.63 -25.77 -5.79
C GLU A 57 1.45 -26.25 -7.02
N PRO A 58 2.48 -27.02 -6.79
CA PRO A 58 3.06 -27.50 -5.52
C PRO A 58 4.07 -26.52 -4.89
N VAL A 59 4.23 -25.31 -5.42
CA VAL A 59 5.24 -24.33 -4.96
C VAL A 59 4.85 -23.75 -3.60
N LEU A 60 3.59 -23.36 -3.45
CA LEU A 60 3.00 -22.94 -2.19
C LEU A 60 1.74 -23.79 -1.94
N SER A 61 1.69 -24.46 -0.79
CA SER A 61 0.54 -25.27 -0.45
C SER A 61 -0.67 -24.42 -0.08
N GLU A 62 -1.85 -24.99 -0.26
CA GLU A 62 -3.11 -24.37 0.14
C GLU A 62 -3.09 -23.97 1.62
N ASP A 63 -2.58 -24.83 2.51
CA ASP A 63 -2.51 -24.56 3.95
C ASP A 63 -1.65 -23.33 4.27
N ILE A 64 -0.50 -23.18 3.59
CA ILE A 64 0.37 -22.01 3.74
C ILE A 64 -0.37 -20.75 3.31
N LEU A 65 -1.06 -20.79 2.17
CA LEU A 65 -1.81 -19.63 1.68
C LEU A 65 -2.97 -19.26 2.62
N ARG A 66 -3.70 -20.23 3.15
CA ARG A 66 -4.76 -19.99 4.13
C ARG A 66 -4.23 -19.36 5.41
N VAL A 67 -3.17 -19.90 5.98
CA VAL A 67 -2.59 -19.33 7.21
C VAL A 67 -2.04 -17.92 6.94
N HIS A 68 -1.34 -17.73 5.82
CA HIS A 68 -0.71 -16.46 5.51
C HIS A 68 -1.74 -15.36 5.17
N HIS A 69 -2.81 -15.68 4.46
CA HIS A 69 -3.87 -14.74 4.13
C HIS A 69 -4.87 -14.58 5.30
N ASP A 70 -5.53 -15.65 5.72
CA ASP A 70 -6.69 -15.58 6.62
C ASP A 70 -6.32 -15.32 8.08
N LYS A 71 -5.04 -15.52 8.46
CA LYS A 71 -4.55 -15.27 9.81
C LYS A 71 -3.53 -14.13 9.84
N HIS A 72 -2.46 -14.24 9.08
CA HIS A 72 -1.36 -13.30 9.16
C HIS A 72 -1.73 -11.94 8.55
N HIS A 73 -2.18 -11.89 7.30
CA HIS A 73 -2.64 -10.65 6.66
C HIS A 73 -3.88 -10.08 7.37
N ALA A 74 -4.87 -10.93 7.70
CA ALA A 74 -6.04 -10.50 8.48
C ALA A 74 -5.64 -9.86 9.83
N GLY A 75 -4.57 -10.34 10.46
CA GLY A 75 -4.01 -9.75 11.67
C GLY A 75 -3.52 -8.31 11.48
N TYR A 76 -2.85 -8.03 10.36
CA TYR A 76 -2.43 -6.66 10.01
C TYR A 76 -3.63 -5.75 9.77
N VAL A 77 -4.63 -6.20 9.01
CA VAL A 77 -5.86 -5.44 8.77
C VAL A 77 -6.58 -5.11 10.08
N LYS A 78 -6.71 -6.09 10.98
CA LYS A 78 -7.32 -5.88 12.30
C LYS A 78 -6.52 -4.88 13.14
N GLY A 79 -5.20 -5.02 13.18
CA GLY A 79 -4.32 -4.11 13.92
C GLY A 79 -4.38 -2.68 13.38
N LEU A 80 -4.41 -2.52 12.05
CA LEU A 80 -4.56 -1.23 11.38
C LEU A 80 -5.87 -0.54 11.80
N ASN A 81 -7.00 -1.25 11.72
CA ASN A 81 -8.29 -0.70 12.10
C ASN A 81 -8.31 -0.27 13.58
N SER A 82 -7.83 -1.13 14.47
CA SER A 82 -7.76 -0.80 15.90
C SER A 82 -6.86 0.41 16.18
N THR A 83 -5.76 0.54 15.46
CA THR A 83 -4.86 1.70 15.60
C THR A 83 -5.51 2.99 15.12
N LEU A 84 -6.25 2.93 14.01
CA LEU A 84 -6.99 4.08 13.49
C LEU A 84 -8.10 4.55 14.43
N GLU A 85 -8.83 3.62 15.05
CA GLU A 85 -9.83 3.92 16.08
C GLU A 85 -9.20 4.67 17.26
N LYS A 86 -8.10 4.15 17.80
CA LYS A 86 -7.37 4.80 18.91
C LYS A 86 -6.82 6.19 18.55
N LEU A 87 -6.37 6.37 17.30
CA LEU A 87 -5.93 7.68 16.82
C LEU A 87 -7.10 8.66 16.69
N GLU A 88 -8.28 8.20 16.34
CA GLU A 88 -9.49 9.03 16.29
C GLU A 88 -9.95 9.42 17.70
N GLU A 89 -9.96 8.46 18.64
CA GLU A 89 -10.24 8.71 20.05
C GLU A 89 -9.28 9.75 20.66
N ALA A 90 -7.97 9.60 20.38
CA ALA A 90 -6.95 10.55 20.84
C ALA A 90 -7.19 11.97 20.29
N ARG A 91 -7.57 12.10 19.03
CA ARG A 91 -7.93 13.39 18.42
C ARG A 91 -9.17 13.99 19.05
N ALA A 92 -10.22 13.18 19.25
CA ALA A 92 -11.47 13.63 19.84
C ALA A 92 -11.29 14.11 21.29
N ALA A 93 -10.44 13.42 22.05
CA ALA A 93 -10.13 13.76 23.45
C ALA A 93 -9.07 14.89 23.58
N GLY A 94 -8.34 15.21 22.51
CA GLY A 94 -7.17 16.10 22.59
C GLY A 94 -6.02 15.50 23.42
N ASP A 95 -6.03 14.18 23.64
CA ASP A 95 -5.01 13.46 24.40
C ASP A 95 -4.03 12.74 23.47
N TYR A 96 -2.81 13.25 23.43
CA TYR A 96 -1.75 12.72 22.57
C TYR A 96 -0.64 11.99 23.34
N ALA A 97 -0.89 11.58 24.59
CA ALA A 97 0.11 10.88 25.42
C ALA A 97 0.68 9.63 24.72
N TRP A 98 -0.13 8.91 23.94
CA TRP A 98 0.25 7.69 23.24
C TRP A 98 0.56 7.88 21.76
N ILE A 99 0.62 9.12 21.26
CA ILE A 99 0.76 9.38 19.81
C ILE A 99 2.01 8.72 19.18
N LYS A 100 3.12 8.67 19.93
CA LYS A 100 4.36 8.02 19.46
C LYS A 100 4.19 6.51 19.26
N ALA A 101 3.53 5.83 20.18
CA ALA A 101 3.25 4.40 20.09
C ALA A 101 2.25 4.12 18.95
N LEU A 102 1.15 4.86 18.92
CA LEU A 102 0.13 4.73 17.86
C LEU A 102 0.67 5.00 16.46
N SER A 103 1.61 5.95 16.30
CA SER A 103 2.25 6.20 15.01
C SER A 103 3.14 5.04 14.56
N ARG A 104 3.81 4.37 15.50
CA ARG A 104 4.60 3.16 15.21
C ARG A 104 3.69 1.99 14.81
N ASP A 105 2.60 1.80 15.54
CA ASP A 105 1.60 0.77 15.25
C ASP A 105 0.94 1.01 13.89
N LEU A 106 0.61 2.27 13.57
CA LEU A 106 0.08 2.64 12.26
C LEU A 106 1.05 2.29 11.14
N ALA A 107 2.34 2.62 11.32
CA ALA A 107 3.36 2.30 10.33
C ALA A 107 3.53 0.78 10.17
N PHE A 108 3.54 0.03 11.27
CA PHE A 108 3.70 -1.41 11.28
C PHE A 108 2.52 -2.13 10.62
N PHE A 109 1.30 -1.88 11.11
CA PHE A 109 0.11 -2.55 10.57
C PHE A 109 -0.25 -2.08 9.17
N GLY A 110 -0.11 -0.78 8.89
CA GLY A 110 -0.39 -0.21 7.57
C GLY A 110 0.57 -0.71 6.50
N SER A 111 1.87 -0.74 6.79
CA SER A 111 2.85 -1.30 5.85
C SER A 111 2.63 -2.80 5.64
N GLY A 112 2.28 -3.53 6.70
CA GLY A 112 1.97 -4.96 6.62
C GLY A 112 0.78 -5.24 5.70
N ASP A 113 -0.32 -4.49 5.81
CA ASP A 113 -1.48 -4.61 4.92
C ASP A 113 -1.11 -4.34 3.46
N VAL A 114 -0.42 -3.21 3.20
CA VAL A 114 0.00 -2.84 1.83
C VAL A 114 0.95 -3.87 1.22
N LEU A 115 1.96 -4.32 1.97
CA LEU A 115 2.94 -5.28 1.46
C LEU A 115 2.33 -6.65 1.19
N HIS A 116 1.40 -7.11 2.02
CA HIS A 116 0.67 -8.36 1.75
C HIS A 116 -0.25 -8.23 0.53
N SER A 117 -0.94 -7.11 0.39
CA SER A 117 -1.77 -6.85 -0.79
C SER A 117 -0.95 -6.90 -2.08
N LEU A 118 0.26 -6.29 -2.08
CA LEU A 118 1.20 -6.36 -3.21
C LEU A 118 1.75 -7.79 -3.41
N TYR A 119 2.03 -8.51 -2.34
CA TYR A 119 2.53 -9.88 -2.40
C TYR A 119 1.54 -10.80 -3.14
N TRP A 120 0.24 -10.72 -2.83
CA TRP A 120 -0.78 -11.54 -3.49
C TRP A 120 -0.84 -11.30 -5.00
N VAL A 121 -0.78 -10.06 -5.45
CA VAL A 121 -0.84 -9.73 -6.89
C VAL A 121 0.49 -9.93 -7.62
N SER A 122 1.59 -10.12 -6.90
CA SER A 122 2.90 -10.41 -7.50
C SER A 122 3.06 -11.88 -7.91
N MET A 123 2.16 -12.76 -7.47
CA MET A 123 2.17 -14.18 -7.81
C MET A 123 1.06 -14.52 -8.82
N THR A 124 1.29 -15.58 -9.60
CA THR A 124 0.32 -16.06 -10.58
C THR A 124 0.42 -17.55 -10.76
N PRO A 125 -0.72 -18.28 -10.88
CA PRO A 125 -0.71 -19.70 -11.23
C PRO A 125 -0.26 -19.96 -12.67
N LYS A 126 -0.20 -18.91 -13.51
CA LYS A 126 0.25 -19.03 -14.90
C LYS A 126 1.77 -19.05 -14.96
N LYS A 127 2.36 -20.05 -15.62
CA LYS A 127 3.80 -20.05 -15.88
C LYS A 127 4.17 -18.83 -16.72
N THR A 128 4.99 -17.98 -16.18
CA THR A 128 5.53 -16.80 -16.87
C THR A 128 7.05 -16.91 -16.98
N GLN A 129 7.61 -16.32 -18.02
CA GLN A 129 9.06 -16.25 -18.21
C GLN A 129 9.43 -14.78 -18.40
N PRO A 130 10.55 -14.35 -17.81
CA PRO A 130 11.06 -13.01 -18.05
C PRO A 130 11.35 -12.83 -19.54
N LYS A 131 11.16 -11.61 -20.07
CA LYS A 131 11.38 -11.29 -21.48
C LYS A 131 12.18 -10.00 -21.63
N GLY A 132 12.75 -9.80 -22.81
CA GLY A 132 13.43 -8.56 -23.19
C GLY A 132 14.57 -8.19 -22.23
N LYS A 133 14.61 -6.92 -21.82
CA LYS A 133 15.69 -6.39 -20.96
C LYS A 133 15.80 -7.09 -19.62
N LEU A 134 14.68 -7.53 -19.03
CA LEU A 134 14.68 -8.27 -17.77
C LEU A 134 15.37 -9.62 -17.93
N LEU A 135 15.02 -10.40 -18.96
CA LEU A 135 15.69 -11.66 -19.25
C LEU A 135 17.20 -11.44 -19.45
N SER A 136 17.56 -10.43 -20.27
CA SER A 136 18.96 -10.10 -20.53
C SER A 136 19.72 -9.68 -19.26
N ALA A 137 19.05 -9.04 -18.31
CA ALA A 137 19.67 -8.66 -17.04
C ALA A 137 19.87 -9.88 -16.12
N LEU A 138 18.87 -10.76 -16.03
CA LEU A 138 18.94 -11.99 -15.21
C LEU A 138 19.91 -13.05 -15.75
N SER A 139 20.24 -13.01 -17.05
CA SER A 139 21.15 -13.97 -17.69
C SER A 139 22.61 -13.50 -17.70
N ARG A 140 22.93 -12.37 -17.07
CA ARG A 140 24.33 -11.83 -17.00
C ARG A 140 25.12 -12.35 -15.81
N ASP A 141 24.47 -12.95 -14.83
CA ASP A 141 25.03 -13.59 -13.65
C ASP A 141 25.05 -15.12 -13.82
#